data_c6af6c4d99744ad1d2860ceb2bd4f012
#
_entry.id   c6af6c4d99744ad1d2860ceb2bd4f012
#
_cell.length_a   1.000
_cell.length_b   1.000
_cell.length_c   1.000
_cell.angle_alpha   90.00
_cell.angle_beta   90.00
_cell.angle_gamma   90.00
#
_symmetry.space_group_name_H-M   'P 1'
#
loop_
_entity.id
_entity.type
_entity.pdbx_description
1 polymer ?
#
loop_
_entity_poly.entity_id
_entity_poly.type
_entity_poly.pdbx_seq_one_letter_code
_entity_poly.pdbx_strand_id
1 'polypeptide(L)'
;MTDPTTPSAWGIQLSKLWMATGQPFPVDVKQLALEVTKTRFPDPIGIVTPHGIPGIDGMLSKRKTKGDWCISYDETVTVPGRINFTLGHEFGHYLVHRQTRKEFRCGQSDLLDYNSVASMKMESEANRFASFLLMPANDFRKQIERQVISIDLLGHCAERYGTSFTATALKWLEITAEAAILIVARDDFVCWSYPSKLASRKAAYLPPGTPVPRSAIDRLGGAAQHSRNECRRVGPGVWHSTMEAEEAAI
;
A
#
# COMPACT_ATOMS: atom_id res chain seq x y z
N MET A 1 13.89 18.05 -18.24
CA MET A 1 12.83 17.03 -18.03
C MET A 1 11.69 17.71 -17.31
N THR A 2 10.48 17.68 -17.85
CA THR A 2 9.30 18.28 -17.20
C THR A 2 8.88 17.41 -16.02
N ASP A 3 8.36 18.03 -14.96
CA ASP A 3 7.86 17.32 -13.79
C ASP A 3 6.62 16.47 -14.16
N PRO A 4 6.50 15.25 -13.62
CA PRO A 4 5.30 14.45 -13.78
C PRO A 4 4.08 15.17 -13.21
N THR A 5 2.93 14.95 -13.84
CA THR A 5 1.66 15.59 -13.43
C THR A 5 0.78 14.67 -12.59
N THR A 6 1.09 13.37 -12.52
CA THR A 6 0.29 12.38 -11.78
C THR A 6 1.11 11.65 -10.70
N PRO A 7 0.48 11.21 -9.60
CA PRO A 7 1.15 10.44 -8.56
C PRO A 7 1.86 9.20 -9.08
N SER A 8 1.20 8.44 -9.97
CA SER A 8 1.79 7.24 -10.57
C SER A 8 3.02 7.56 -11.42
N ALA A 9 2.98 8.64 -12.21
CA ALA A 9 4.10 9.03 -13.04
C ALA A 9 5.31 9.44 -12.20
N TRP A 10 5.09 10.16 -11.10
CA TRP A 10 6.13 10.47 -10.11
C TRP A 10 6.74 9.21 -9.51
N GLY A 11 5.90 8.28 -9.00
CA GLY A 11 6.37 7.02 -8.44
C GLY A 11 7.18 6.19 -9.44
N ILE A 12 6.71 6.06 -10.68
CA ILE A 12 7.43 5.37 -11.76
C ILE A 12 8.76 6.05 -12.09
N GLN A 13 8.79 7.37 -12.17
CA GLN A 13 10.02 8.10 -12.50
C GLN A 13 11.07 7.93 -11.40
N LEU A 14 10.67 8.06 -10.14
CA LEU A 14 11.60 7.96 -9.01
C LEU A 14 12.05 6.52 -8.75
N SER A 15 11.19 5.52 -8.95
CA SER A 15 11.62 4.12 -8.89
C SER A 15 12.61 3.78 -10.00
N LYS A 16 12.43 4.31 -11.21
CA LYS A 16 13.42 4.16 -12.30
C LYS A 16 14.74 4.84 -11.97
N LEU A 17 14.69 6.03 -11.37
CA LEU A 17 15.89 6.75 -10.92
C LEU A 17 16.65 5.91 -9.89
N TRP A 18 15.96 5.38 -8.87
CA TRP A 18 16.53 4.50 -7.86
C TRP A 18 17.24 3.29 -8.49
N MET A 19 16.55 2.57 -9.37
CA MET A 19 17.14 1.41 -10.06
C MET A 19 18.33 1.80 -10.94
N ALA A 20 18.29 2.95 -11.59
CA ALA A 20 19.38 3.43 -12.47
C ALA A 20 20.66 3.78 -11.69
N THR A 21 20.55 4.09 -10.40
CA THR A 21 21.72 4.31 -9.52
C THR A 21 22.38 3.01 -9.06
N GLY A 22 21.83 1.85 -9.45
CA GLY A 22 22.35 0.54 -9.04
C GLY A 22 22.03 0.16 -7.59
N GLN A 23 21.20 0.94 -6.91
CA GLN A 23 20.81 0.68 -5.52
C GLN A 23 19.86 -0.54 -5.45
N PRO A 24 20.01 -1.39 -4.41
CA PRO A 24 19.12 -2.53 -4.20
C PRO A 24 17.74 -2.09 -3.70
N PHE A 25 16.75 -2.98 -3.80
CA PHE A 25 15.53 -2.87 -3.01
C PHE A 25 15.79 -3.32 -1.56
N PRO A 26 15.04 -2.79 -0.60
CA PRO A 26 13.96 -1.78 -0.74
C PRO A 26 14.49 -0.38 -1.05
N VAL A 27 13.64 0.46 -1.63
CA VAL A 27 13.95 1.88 -1.85
C VAL A 27 14.16 2.57 -0.50
N ASP A 28 15.29 3.23 -0.30
CA ASP A 28 15.48 4.14 0.83
C ASP A 28 14.75 5.47 0.54
N VAL A 29 13.49 5.52 0.99
CA VAL A 29 12.63 6.69 0.76
C VAL A 29 13.19 7.94 1.43
N LYS A 30 13.82 7.82 2.60
CA LYS A 30 14.42 8.94 3.31
C LYS A 30 15.54 9.57 2.49
N GLN A 31 16.48 8.76 2.02
CA GLN A 31 17.58 9.24 1.18
C GLN A 31 17.02 9.88 -0.10
N LEU A 32 16.15 9.15 -0.81
CA LEU A 32 15.60 9.59 -2.08
C LEU A 32 14.84 10.94 -1.95
N ALA A 33 14.02 11.08 -0.90
CA ALA A 33 13.25 12.29 -0.66
C ALA A 33 14.17 13.51 -0.40
N LEU A 34 15.19 13.34 0.43
CA LEU A 34 16.15 14.42 0.73
C LEU A 34 16.96 14.82 -0.51
N GLU A 35 17.50 13.88 -1.26
CA GLU A 35 18.37 14.16 -2.41
C GLU A 35 17.60 14.74 -3.58
N VAL A 36 16.47 14.12 -3.96
CA VAL A 36 15.68 14.58 -5.10
C VAL A 36 15.11 15.97 -4.85
N THR A 37 14.58 16.22 -3.65
CA THR A 37 13.93 17.51 -3.39
C THR A 37 14.92 18.65 -3.26
N LYS A 38 16.11 18.37 -2.70
CA LYS A 38 17.20 19.35 -2.57
C LYS A 38 17.68 19.89 -3.92
N THR A 39 17.71 19.05 -4.93
CA THR A 39 18.20 19.45 -6.26
C THR A 39 17.11 20.00 -7.17
N ARG A 40 15.84 19.71 -6.88
CA ARG A 40 14.73 19.95 -7.82
C ARG A 40 13.77 21.06 -7.40
N PHE A 41 13.71 21.38 -6.10
CA PHE A 41 12.70 22.32 -5.59
C PHE A 41 13.34 23.41 -4.71
N PRO A 42 12.80 24.63 -4.74
CA PRO A 42 13.29 25.74 -3.90
C PRO A 42 12.93 25.56 -2.41
N ASP A 43 11.94 24.75 -2.10
CA ASP A 43 11.46 24.44 -0.75
C ASP A 43 11.58 22.91 -0.46
N PRO A 44 12.82 22.36 -0.36
CA PRO A 44 13.06 20.92 -0.29
C PRO A 44 12.54 20.30 1.02
N ILE A 45 12.50 18.97 1.06
CA ILE A 45 12.44 18.23 2.32
C ILE A 45 13.82 18.35 2.98
N GLY A 46 13.89 19.07 4.10
CA GLY A 46 15.15 19.33 4.80
C GLY A 46 15.44 18.32 5.91
N ILE A 47 14.45 17.57 6.37
CA ILE A 47 14.59 16.58 7.45
C ILE A 47 13.52 15.50 7.39
N VAL A 48 13.92 14.28 7.78
CA VAL A 48 13.04 13.15 8.05
C VAL A 48 13.33 12.65 9.46
N THR A 49 12.36 12.69 10.37
CA THR A 49 12.56 12.45 11.81
C THR A 49 11.39 11.68 12.43
N PRO A 50 11.64 10.84 13.45
CA PRO A 50 10.54 10.26 14.23
C PRO A 50 9.80 11.32 15.05
N HIS A 51 8.56 11.02 15.45
CA HIS A 51 7.75 11.81 16.39
C HIS A 51 6.94 10.91 17.32
N GLY A 52 6.52 11.44 18.47
CA GLY A 52 5.70 10.74 19.46
C GLY A 52 4.27 11.28 19.56
N ILE A 53 3.64 11.73 18.46
CA ILE A 53 2.26 12.27 18.48
C ILE A 53 1.28 11.09 18.37
N PRO A 54 0.45 10.81 19.41
CA PRO A 54 -0.46 9.68 19.39
C PRO A 54 -1.47 9.76 18.24
N GLY A 55 -1.73 8.63 17.59
CA GLY A 55 -2.75 8.50 16.56
C GLY A 55 -2.36 9.05 15.17
N ILE A 56 -1.13 9.56 15.02
CA ILE A 56 -0.59 10.03 13.73
C ILE A 56 0.51 9.06 13.30
N ASP A 57 0.32 8.38 12.17
CA ASP A 57 1.31 7.46 11.61
C ASP A 57 2.43 8.22 10.86
N GLY A 58 2.08 9.32 10.21
CA GLY A 58 2.99 10.18 9.46
C GLY A 58 2.51 11.61 9.36
N MET A 59 3.43 12.52 9.13
CA MET A 59 3.12 13.93 8.96
C MET A 59 4.13 14.60 8.02
N LEU A 60 3.60 15.37 7.08
CA LEU A 60 4.38 16.30 6.26
C LEU A 60 4.05 17.73 6.71
N SER A 61 5.05 18.52 7.09
CA SER A 61 4.85 19.91 7.54
C SER A 61 5.91 20.86 7.02
N LYS A 62 5.48 22.08 6.67
CA LYS A 62 6.39 23.16 6.27
C LYS A 62 6.97 23.85 7.50
N ARG A 63 8.30 23.86 7.63
CA ARG A 63 8.98 24.50 8.76
C ARG A 63 8.99 26.04 8.59
N LYS A 64 8.43 26.72 9.59
CA LYS A 64 8.29 28.19 9.55
C LYS A 64 9.63 28.94 9.49
N THR A 65 10.64 28.46 10.20
CA THR A 65 11.94 29.13 10.36
C THR A 65 12.87 28.95 9.17
N LYS A 66 12.81 27.77 8.50
CA LYS A 66 13.72 27.43 7.40
C LYS A 66 13.04 27.46 6.02
N GLY A 67 11.71 27.48 5.99
CA GLY A 67 10.94 27.47 4.76
C GLY A 67 10.95 26.17 3.97
N ASP A 68 11.66 25.17 4.46
CA ASP A 68 11.73 23.81 3.93
C ASP A 68 10.67 22.92 4.58
N TRP A 69 10.62 21.64 4.17
CA TRP A 69 9.64 20.67 4.65
C TRP A 69 10.27 19.62 5.57
N CYS A 70 9.45 19.11 6.49
CA CYS A 70 9.77 18.01 7.38
C CYS A 70 8.81 16.87 7.12
N ILE A 71 9.33 15.65 6.90
CA ILE A 71 8.56 14.42 7.04
C ILE A 71 8.83 13.87 8.43
N SER A 72 7.77 13.54 9.16
CA SER A 72 7.87 12.83 10.44
C SER A 72 6.99 11.58 10.45
N TYR A 73 7.42 10.57 11.22
CA TYR A 73 6.74 9.28 11.33
C TYR A 73 6.69 8.83 12.78
N ASP A 74 5.69 8.01 13.12
CA ASP A 74 5.48 7.52 14.48
C ASP A 74 6.67 6.66 14.94
N GLU A 75 7.34 7.10 16.00
CA GLU A 75 8.51 6.40 16.61
C GLU A 75 8.13 5.07 17.26
N THR A 76 6.85 4.84 17.58
CA THR A 76 6.39 3.59 18.19
C THR A 76 6.21 2.46 17.17
N VAL A 77 6.18 2.79 15.87
CA VAL A 77 6.09 1.80 14.81
C VAL A 77 7.44 1.12 14.61
N THR A 78 7.49 -0.17 14.90
CA THR A 78 8.71 -0.99 14.77
C THR A 78 8.77 -1.81 13.48
N VAL A 79 7.70 -1.84 12.68
CA VAL A 79 7.62 -2.60 11.43
C VAL A 79 8.23 -1.80 10.28
N PRO A 80 9.43 -2.20 9.76
CA PRO A 80 10.14 -1.41 8.76
C PRO A 80 9.30 -1.12 7.51
N GLY A 81 8.54 -2.10 7.03
CA GLY A 81 7.69 -1.93 5.85
C GLY A 81 6.56 -0.92 6.05
N ARG A 82 6.05 -0.76 7.28
CA ARG A 82 5.06 0.26 7.60
C ARG A 82 5.70 1.65 7.60
N ILE A 83 6.88 1.79 8.21
CA ILE A 83 7.64 3.05 8.21
C ILE A 83 7.94 3.46 6.77
N ASN A 84 8.47 2.54 5.96
CA ASN A 84 8.84 2.82 4.57
C ASN A 84 7.64 3.27 3.73
N PHE A 85 6.48 2.64 3.92
CA PHE A 85 5.25 3.04 3.25
C PHE A 85 4.78 4.43 3.71
N THR A 86 4.80 4.70 5.02
CA THR A 86 4.47 6.02 5.59
C THR A 86 5.37 7.12 5.01
N LEU A 87 6.68 6.89 4.98
CA LEU A 87 7.61 7.85 4.37
C LEU A 87 7.30 8.07 2.88
N GLY A 88 6.98 7.01 2.13
CA GLY A 88 6.56 7.10 0.74
C GLY A 88 5.28 7.90 0.57
N HIS A 89 4.32 7.71 1.45
CA HIS A 89 3.05 8.41 1.47
C HIS A 89 3.25 9.93 1.71
N GLU A 90 3.99 10.30 2.74
CA GLU A 90 4.31 11.71 3.03
C GLU A 90 5.12 12.38 1.91
N PHE A 91 6.02 11.62 1.28
CA PHE A 91 6.73 12.10 0.10
C PHE A 91 5.78 12.30 -1.09
N GLY A 92 4.75 11.48 -1.22
CA GLY A 92 3.67 11.68 -2.18
C GLY A 92 2.91 12.99 -1.95
N HIS A 93 2.53 13.28 -0.71
CA HIS A 93 1.94 14.57 -0.36
C HIS A 93 2.85 15.74 -0.71
N TYR A 94 4.14 15.64 -0.45
CA TYR A 94 5.09 16.68 -0.82
C TYR A 94 5.10 16.92 -2.34
N LEU A 95 5.23 15.89 -3.15
CA LEU A 95 5.35 16.03 -4.60
C LEU A 95 4.07 16.53 -5.27
N VAL A 96 2.92 16.07 -4.79
CA VAL A 96 1.62 16.30 -5.46
C VAL A 96 0.83 17.44 -4.81
N HIS A 97 0.89 17.59 -3.48
CA HIS A 97 -0.07 18.41 -2.74
C HIS A 97 0.55 19.59 -1.97
N ARG A 98 1.88 19.72 -1.88
CA ARG A 98 2.54 20.77 -1.06
C ARG A 98 2.14 22.22 -1.37
N GLN A 99 1.59 22.47 -2.56
CA GLN A 99 1.10 23.78 -2.95
C GLN A 99 -0.30 24.10 -2.38
N THR A 100 -1.04 23.07 -1.93
CA THR A 100 -2.42 23.23 -1.45
C THR A 100 -2.49 23.49 0.06
N ARG A 101 -1.60 22.86 0.85
CA ARG A 101 -1.56 22.97 2.31
C ARG A 101 -0.14 23.01 2.81
N LYS A 102 0.05 23.56 4.01
CA LYS A 102 1.37 23.62 4.69
C LYS A 102 1.61 22.47 5.65
N GLU A 103 0.57 21.65 5.89
CA GLU A 103 0.62 20.51 6.80
C GLU A 103 -0.36 19.43 6.33
N PHE A 104 0.10 18.19 6.39
CA PHE A 104 -0.68 16.96 6.17
C PHE A 104 -0.41 16.07 7.36
N ARG A 105 -1.47 15.52 7.96
CA ARG A 105 -1.40 14.56 9.06
C ARG A 105 -2.08 13.29 8.60
N CYS A 106 -1.42 12.16 8.73
CA CYS A 106 -1.90 10.88 8.24
C CYS A 106 -1.96 9.88 9.41
N GLY A 107 -3.16 9.40 9.75
CA GLY A 107 -3.37 8.49 10.87
C GLY A 107 -4.83 8.21 11.16
N GLN A 108 -5.09 7.44 12.22
CA GLN A 108 -6.45 7.06 12.60
C GLN A 108 -7.30 8.24 13.13
N SER A 109 -6.69 9.30 13.63
CA SER A 109 -7.36 10.45 14.23
C SER A 109 -7.97 11.42 13.22
N ASP A 110 -7.56 11.36 11.96
CA ASP A 110 -8.05 12.26 10.91
C ASP A 110 -9.42 11.87 10.32
N LEU A 111 -10.08 10.87 10.90
CA LEU A 111 -11.44 10.47 10.51
C LEU A 111 -12.46 11.62 10.59
N LEU A 112 -12.17 12.69 11.33
CA LEU A 112 -13.04 13.86 11.44
C LEU A 112 -12.88 14.86 10.29
N ASP A 113 -11.66 14.97 9.69
CA ASP A 113 -11.39 15.83 8.53
C ASP A 113 -11.53 15.08 7.18
N TYR A 114 -11.58 13.75 7.22
CA TYR A 114 -11.69 12.87 6.05
C TYR A 114 -13.04 12.93 5.32
N ASN A 115 -14.02 13.64 5.85
CA ASN A 115 -15.37 13.72 5.27
C ASN A 115 -15.45 14.55 3.98
N SER A 116 -14.36 15.16 3.51
CA SER A 116 -14.37 15.82 2.20
C SER A 116 -13.85 14.89 1.11
N VAL A 117 -14.56 14.85 -0.03
CA VAL A 117 -14.13 14.12 -1.24
C VAL A 117 -12.71 14.53 -1.67
N ALA A 118 -12.33 15.78 -1.43
CA ALA A 118 -11.00 16.30 -1.75
C ALA A 118 -9.90 15.69 -0.86
N SER A 119 -10.15 15.52 0.44
CA SER A 119 -9.19 14.86 1.36
C SER A 119 -9.01 13.39 0.99
N MET A 120 -10.09 12.65 0.77
CA MET A 120 -10.01 11.24 0.33
C MET A 120 -9.24 11.08 -0.98
N LYS A 121 -9.39 12.02 -1.91
CA LYS A 121 -8.65 12.01 -3.16
C LYS A 121 -7.14 12.21 -2.92
N MET A 122 -6.75 13.19 -2.09
CA MET A 122 -5.34 13.45 -1.79
C MET A 122 -4.66 12.24 -1.12
N GLU A 123 -5.36 11.57 -0.18
CA GLU A 123 -4.86 10.36 0.46
C GLU A 123 -4.71 9.20 -0.53
N SER A 124 -5.70 9.00 -1.41
CA SER A 124 -5.62 8.01 -2.47
C SER A 124 -4.45 8.29 -3.44
N GLU A 125 -4.20 9.55 -3.75
CA GLU A 125 -3.09 9.98 -4.62
C GLU A 125 -1.74 9.75 -3.95
N ALA A 126 -1.58 10.04 -2.65
CA ALA A 126 -0.37 9.77 -1.88
C ALA A 126 -0.10 8.25 -1.74
N ASN A 127 -1.13 7.46 -1.43
CA ASN A 127 -1.04 5.99 -1.41
C ASN A 127 -0.62 5.43 -2.77
N ARG A 128 -1.18 5.97 -3.84
CA ARG A 128 -0.86 5.56 -5.20
C ARG A 128 0.60 5.87 -5.54
N PHE A 129 1.08 7.06 -5.19
CA PHE A 129 2.49 7.41 -5.35
C PHE A 129 3.40 6.42 -4.62
N ALA A 130 3.16 6.18 -3.31
CA ALA A 130 3.94 5.25 -2.50
C ALA A 130 3.97 3.84 -3.11
N SER A 131 2.82 3.33 -3.55
CA SER A 131 2.72 2.02 -4.21
C SER A 131 3.58 1.91 -5.47
N PHE A 132 3.58 2.94 -6.33
CA PHE A 132 4.38 2.93 -7.57
C PHE A 132 5.86 3.18 -7.34
N LEU A 133 6.22 3.93 -6.29
CA LEU A 133 7.60 4.14 -5.89
C LEU A 133 8.23 2.86 -5.34
N LEU A 134 7.57 2.28 -4.33
CA LEU A 134 8.12 1.16 -3.56
C LEU A 134 8.06 -0.17 -4.33
N MET A 135 6.99 -0.40 -5.08
CA MET A 135 6.72 -1.63 -5.82
C MET A 135 6.56 -1.36 -7.32
N PRO A 136 7.67 -1.13 -8.05
CA PRO A 136 7.60 -0.87 -9.48
C PRO A 136 6.98 -2.04 -10.23
N ALA A 137 5.90 -1.78 -10.98
CA ALA A 137 5.10 -2.82 -11.60
C ALA A 137 5.91 -3.75 -12.54
N ASN A 138 6.93 -3.21 -13.23
CA ASN A 138 7.76 -4.01 -14.12
C ASN A 138 8.67 -4.98 -13.35
N ASP A 139 9.24 -4.55 -12.22
CA ASP A 139 10.05 -5.42 -11.38
C ASP A 139 9.15 -6.42 -10.64
N PHE A 140 8.02 -5.97 -10.12
CA PHE A 140 7.05 -6.84 -9.41
C PHE A 140 6.55 -7.96 -10.33
N ARG A 141 6.20 -7.65 -11.60
CA ARG A 141 5.79 -8.69 -12.57
C ARG A 141 6.87 -9.75 -12.78
N LYS A 142 8.15 -9.38 -12.79
CA LYS A 142 9.25 -10.34 -12.92
C LYS A 142 9.33 -11.30 -11.73
N GLN A 143 8.97 -10.82 -10.51
CA GLN A 143 8.98 -11.68 -9.31
C GLN A 143 7.87 -12.74 -9.35
N ILE A 144 6.71 -12.40 -9.93
CA ILE A 144 5.54 -13.29 -9.98
C ILE A 144 5.36 -14.01 -11.31
N GLU A 145 6.19 -13.71 -12.30
CA GLU A 145 6.09 -14.32 -13.65
C GLU A 145 6.23 -15.82 -13.57
N ARG A 146 5.27 -16.54 -14.14
CA ARG A 146 5.21 -18.01 -14.17
C ARG A 146 5.19 -18.68 -12.78
N GLN A 147 4.88 -17.94 -11.73
CA GLN A 147 4.72 -18.46 -10.38
C GLN A 147 3.23 -18.61 -10.07
N VAL A 148 2.89 -19.67 -9.34
CA VAL A 148 1.58 -19.76 -8.70
C VAL A 148 1.57 -18.84 -7.50
N ILE A 149 0.54 -17.99 -7.41
CA ILE A 149 0.43 -17.08 -6.28
C ILE A 149 0.32 -17.86 -4.98
N SER A 150 1.08 -17.46 -3.98
CA SER A 150 1.10 -18.04 -2.65
C SER A 150 1.46 -16.99 -1.60
N ILE A 151 1.20 -17.31 -0.34
CA ILE A 151 1.60 -16.46 0.79
C ILE A 151 3.13 -16.28 0.81
N ASP A 152 3.89 -17.33 0.51
CA ASP A 152 5.36 -17.28 0.47
C ASP A 152 5.85 -16.36 -0.65
N LEU A 153 5.26 -16.43 -1.84
CA LEU A 153 5.61 -15.55 -2.95
C LEU A 153 5.29 -14.07 -2.63
N LEU A 154 4.12 -13.82 -2.04
CA LEU A 154 3.77 -12.47 -1.57
C LEU A 154 4.67 -12.00 -0.42
N GLY A 155 5.05 -12.91 0.49
CA GLY A 155 6.01 -12.66 1.56
C GLY A 155 7.38 -12.28 1.02
N HIS A 156 7.91 -13.04 0.05
CA HIS A 156 9.15 -12.71 -0.66
C HIS A 156 9.08 -11.31 -1.30
N CYS A 157 7.98 -10.98 -1.97
CA CYS A 157 7.80 -9.65 -2.54
C CYS A 157 7.74 -8.55 -1.45
N ALA A 158 7.06 -8.82 -0.33
CA ALA A 158 6.98 -7.88 0.79
C ALA A 158 8.36 -7.57 1.38
N GLU A 159 9.19 -8.59 1.59
CA GLU A 159 10.58 -8.45 2.05
C GLU A 159 11.43 -7.68 1.03
N ARG A 160 11.37 -8.08 -0.25
CA ARG A 160 12.12 -7.42 -1.32
C ARG A 160 11.86 -5.93 -1.38
N TYR A 161 10.60 -5.51 -1.31
CA TYR A 161 10.22 -4.11 -1.45
C TYR A 161 10.15 -3.34 -0.12
N GLY A 162 10.38 -4.01 1.01
CA GLY A 162 10.25 -3.39 2.32
C GLY A 162 8.85 -2.83 2.55
N THR A 163 7.81 -3.60 2.22
CA THR A 163 6.40 -3.21 2.36
C THR A 163 5.65 -4.19 3.24
N SER A 164 4.46 -3.82 3.72
CA SER A 164 3.62 -4.77 4.44
C SER A 164 3.07 -5.84 3.50
N PHE A 165 2.78 -7.04 4.04
CA PHE A 165 2.13 -8.11 3.30
C PHE A 165 0.83 -7.65 2.63
N THR A 166 -0.01 -6.89 3.36
CA THR A 166 -1.26 -6.34 2.84
C THR A 166 -1.04 -5.39 1.66
N ALA A 167 -0.05 -4.47 1.75
CA ALA A 167 0.27 -3.56 0.66
C ALA A 167 0.77 -4.33 -0.58
N THR A 168 1.54 -5.38 -0.36
CA THR A 168 2.04 -6.26 -1.43
C THR A 168 0.91 -7.04 -2.10
N ALA A 169 -0.02 -7.60 -1.32
CA ALA A 169 -1.20 -8.30 -1.84
C ALA A 169 -2.11 -7.35 -2.65
N LEU A 170 -2.33 -6.13 -2.17
CA LEU A 170 -3.07 -5.11 -2.92
C LEU A 170 -2.36 -4.74 -4.22
N LYS A 171 -1.02 -4.66 -4.21
CA LYS A 171 -0.24 -4.43 -5.43
C LYS A 171 -0.37 -5.57 -6.43
N TRP A 172 -0.34 -6.80 -5.96
CA TRP A 172 -0.60 -7.96 -6.81
C TRP A 172 -2.00 -7.91 -7.44
N LEU A 173 -3.05 -7.60 -6.66
CA LEU A 173 -4.42 -7.44 -7.18
C LEU A 173 -4.55 -6.35 -8.24
N GLU A 174 -3.76 -5.27 -8.13
CA GLU A 174 -3.73 -4.19 -9.11
C GLU A 174 -3.21 -4.66 -10.48
N ILE A 175 -2.26 -5.61 -10.50
CA ILE A 175 -1.53 -5.99 -11.70
C ILE A 175 -1.84 -7.38 -12.24
N THR A 176 -2.53 -8.24 -11.47
CA THR A 176 -2.88 -9.60 -11.90
C THR A 176 -3.96 -9.60 -12.98
N ALA A 177 -3.88 -10.62 -13.85
CA ALA A 177 -4.94 -10.93 -14.81
C ALA A 177 -5.98 -11.91 -14.23
N GLU A 178 -5.77 -12.43 -13.04
CA GLU A 178 -6.65 -13.40 -12.40
C GLU A 178 -7.84 -12.72 -11.71
N ALA A 179 -8.96 -13.42 -11.62
CA ALA A 179 -10.09 -13.00 -10.81
C ALA A 179 -9.81 -13.38 -9.35
N ALA A 180 -9.36 -12.42 -8.56
CA ALA A 180 -8.96 -12.63 -7.18
C ALA A 180 -9.53 -11.54 -6.27
N ILE A 181 -9.75 -11.88 -5.00
CA ILE A 181 -10.24 -10.96 -3.97
C ILE A 181 -9.35 -11.14 -2.73
N LEU A 182 -8.83 -10.04 -2.20
CA LEU A 182 -8.27 -10.01 -0.85
C LEU A 182 -9.41 -9.76 0.14
N ILE A 183 -9.55 -10.65 1.11
CA ILE A 183 -10.55 -10.56 2.17
C ILE A 183 -9.81 -10.47 3.49
N VAL A 184 -10.12 -9.45 4.28
CA VAL A 184 -9.66 -9.35 5.66
C VAL A 184 -10.87 -9.51 6.57
N ALA A 185 -10.82 -10.49 7.44
CA ALA A 185 -11.90 -10.84 8.36
C ALA A 185 -11.40 -10.87 9.81
N ARG A 186 -12.30 -10.63 10.74
CA ARG A 186 -12.10 -10.74 12.18
C ARG A 186 -13.39 -11.22 12.81
N ASP A 187 -13.30 -12.13 13.79
CA ASP A 187 -14.46 -12.65 14.53
C ASP A 187 -15.55 -13.18 13.60
N ASP A 188 -15.14 -13.94 12.56
CA ASP A 188 -16.00 -14.56 11.53
C ASP A 188 -16.77 -13.56 10.63
N PHE A 189 -16.37 -12.29 10.61
CA PHE A 189 -16.96 -11.27 9.74
C PHE A 189 -15.92 -10.59 8.88
N VAL A 190 -16.29 -10.26 7.65
CA VAL A 190 -15.46 -9.47 6.74
C VAL A 190 -15.31 -8.06 7.28
N CYS A 191 -14.08 -7.65 7.55
CA CYS A 191 -13.76 -6.26 7.88
C CYS A 191 -13.75 -5.40 6.61
N TRP A 192 -13.11 -5.89 5.56
CA TRP A 192 -13.09 -5.29 4.23
C TRP A 192 -12.64 -6.31 3.18
N SER A 193 -12.95 -6.04 1.95
CA SER A 193 -12.45 -6.81 0.80
C SER A 193 -11.99 -5.90 -0.32
N TYR A 194 -11.07 -6.41 -1.16
CA TYR A 194 -10.57 -5.70 -2.32
C TYR A 194 -10.44 -6.64 -3.51
N PRO A 195 -11.23 -6.45 -4.58
CA PRO A 195 -11.19 -7.30 -5.77
C PRO A 195 -10.12 -6.85 -6.76
N SER A 196 -9.55 -7.80 -7.52
CA SER A 196 -8.80 -7.51 -8.73
C SER A 196 -9.72 -6.90 -9.79
N LYS A 197 -9.13 -6.32 -10.84
CA LYS A 197 -9.89 -5.73 -11.94
C LYS A 197 -10.85 -6.74 -12.61
N LEU A 198 -10.42 -7.99 -12.76
CA LEU A 198 -11.27 -9.02 -13.35
C LEU A 198 -12.37 -9.48 -12.40
N ALA A 199 -12.08 -9.65 -11.11
CA ALA A 199 -13.07 -9.96 -10.09
C ALA A 199 -14.12 -8.84 -9.98
N SER A 200 -13.69 -7.59 -9.97
CA SER A 200 -14.58 -6.42 -9.95
C SER A 200 -15.53 -6.38 -11.15
N ARG A 201 -15.06 -6.75 -12.35
CA ARG A 201 -15.92 -6.85 -13.55
C ARG A 201 -16.97 -7.96 -13.44
N LYS A 202 -16.72 -8.97 -12.63
CA LYS A 202 -17.67 -10.04 -12.32
C LYS A 202 -18.54 -9.74 -11.10
N ALA A 203 -18.54 -8.47 -10.63
CA ALA A 203 -19.25 -8.00 -9.44
C ALA A 203 -18.86 -8.77 -8.15
N ALA A 204 -17.68 -9.39 -8.13
CA ALA A 204 -17.19 -10.14 -6.98
C ALA A 204 -16.66 -9.16 -5.93
N TYR A 205 -17.50 -8.83 -4.94
CA TYR A 205 -17.20 -7.95 -3.82
C TYR A 205 -17.94 -8.43 -2.58
N LEU A 206 -17.26 -8.41 -1.45
CA LEU A 206 -17.81 -8.77 -0.15
C LEU A 206 -17.81 -7.53 0.74
N PRO A 207 -19.00 -6.98 1.07
CA PRO A 207 -19.08 -5.80 1.91
C PRO A 207 -18.67 -6.09 3.36
N PRO A 208 -18.20 -5.07 4.11
CA PRO A 208 -17.97 -5.19 5.55
C PRO A 208 -19.20 -5.73 6.27
N GLY A 209 -18.97 -6.58 7.28
CA GLY A 209 -20.02 -7.25 8.05
C GLY A 209 -20.61 -8.50 7.37
N THR A 210 -20.17 -8.87 6.18
CA THR A 210 -20.54 -10.17 5.58
C THR A 210 -20.00 -11.31 6.43
N PRO A 211 -20.81 -12.30 6.83
CA PRO A 211 -20.32 -13.48 7.54
C PRO A 211 -19.34 -14.28 6.67
N VAL A 212 -18.23 -14.72 7.24
CA VAL A 212 -17.31 -15.65 6.58
C VAL A 212 -18.02 -17.01 6.45
N PRO A 213 -18.03 -17.64 5.26
CA PRO A 213 -18.68 -18.93 5.08
C PRO A 213 -18.12 -20.00 6.03
N ARG A 214 -18.98 -20.72 6.75
CA ARG A 214 -18.55 -21.76 7.69
C ARG A 214 -17.67 -22.82 7.02
N SER A 215 -17.99 -23.22 5.80
CA SER A 215 -17.18 -24.17 5.04
C SER A 215 -15.76 -23.64 4.74
N ALA A 216 -15.56 -22.32 4.65
CA ALA A 216 -14.24 -21.73 4.54
C ALA A 216 -13.52 -21.74 5.89
N ILE A 217 -14.21 -21.39 6.99
CA ILE A 217 -13.66 -21.44 8.37
C ILE A 217 -13.22 -22.87 8.71
N ASP A 218 -14.08 -23.86 8.47
CA ASP A 218 -13.78 -25.26 8.77
C ASP A 218 -12.57 -25.78 7.99
N ARG A 219 -12.44 -25.38 6.74
CA ARG A 219 -11.29 -25.74 5.89
C ARG A 219 -9.99 -25.03 6.27
N LEU A 220 -10.07 -23.82 6.81
CA LEU A 220 -8.92 -23.10 7.35
C LEU A 220 -8.48 -23.63 8.74
N GLY A 221 -9.22 -24.61 9.32
CA GLY A 221 -8.82 -25.30 10.55
C GLY A 221 -9.26 -24.60 11.84
N GLY A 222 -10.27 -23.75 11.78
CA GLY A 222 -10.70 -22.95 12.93
C GLY A 222 -9.65 -21.87 13.34
N ALA A 223 -10.05 -20.89 14.14
CA ALA A 223 -9.22 -19.73 14.51
C ALA A 223 -7.89 -20.06 15.23
N ALA A 224 -7.64 -21.33 15.61
CA ALA A 224 -6.50 -21.75 16.45
C ALA A 224 -5.34 -22.43 15.70
N GLN A 225 -5.48 -22.81 14.43
CA GLN A 225 -4.42 -23.53 13.69
C GLN A 225 -4.24 -22.98 12.29
N HIS A 226 -3.57 -21.84 12.18
CA HIS A 226 -3.21 -21.29 10.88
C HIS A 226 -1.89 -21.87 10.41
N SER A 227 -1.94 -22.89 9.55
CA SER A 227 -0.83 -23.22 8.66
C SER A 227 -0.77 -22.12 7.60
N ARG A 228 0.26 -21.29 7.62
CA ARG A 228 0.38 -20.08 6.82
C ARG A 228 0.54 -20.30 5.30
N ASN A 229 0.69 -21.53 4.84
CA ASN A 229 1.25 -21.81 3.51
C ASN A 229 0.42 -22.80 2.67
N GLU A 230 -0.81 -23.14 3.04
CA GLU A 230 -1.61 -24.10 2.26
C GLU A 230 -2.72 -23.38 1.48
N CYS A 231 -2.62 -23.44 0.15
CA CYS A 231 -3.74 -23.12 -0.73
C CYS A 231 -4.80 -24.21 -0.59
N ARG A 232 -6.02 -23.86 -0.19
CA ARG A 232 -7.14 -24.78 -0.02
C ARG A 232 -8.24 -24.48 -1.02
N ARG A 233 -8.63 -25.49 -1.79
CA ARG A 233 -9.74 -25.35 -2.71
C ARG A 233 -11.06 -25.44 -1.96
N VAL A 234 -11.97 -24.53 -2.26
CA VAL A 234 -13.36 -24.53 -1.81
C VAL A 234 -14.28 -24.74 -3.01
N GLY A 235 -15.49 -25.24 -2.77
CA GLY A 235 -16.46 -25.43 -3.86
C GLY A 235 -16.91 -24.11 -4.48
N PRO A 236 -17.47 -24.17 -5.70
CA PRO A 236 -18.08 -23.02 -6.34
C PRO A 236 -19.18 -22.40 -5.46
N GLY A 237 -19.27 -21.08 -5.45
CA GLY A 237 -20.32 -20.36 -4.73
C GLY A 237 -20.13 -20.27 -3.21
N VAL A 238 -19.01 -20.75 -2.64
CA VAL A 238 -18.75 -20.66 -1.21
C VAL A 238 -18.55 -19.20 -0.79
N TRP A 239 -17.72 -18.45 -1.50
CA TRP A 239 -17.47 -17.05 -1.25
C TRP A 239 -18.39 -16.11 -2.03
N HIS A 240 -18.82 -16.53 -3.21
CA HIS A 240 -19.65 -15.69 -4.06
C HIS A 240 -20.66 -16.54 -4.84
N SER A 241 -21.95 -16.33 -4.62
CA SER A 241 -23.04 -17.15 -5.16
C SER A 241 -23.14 -17.19 -6.70
N THR A 242 -22.47 -16.29 -7.40
CA THR A 242 -22.49 -16.24 -8.87
C THR A 242 -21.24 -16.84 -9.53
N MET A 243 -20.30 -17.39 -8.74
CA MET A 243 -19.09 -18.02 -9.27
C MET A 243 -19.40 -19.49 -9.61
N GLU A 244 -19.34 -19.84 -10.89
CA GLU A 244 -19.52 -21.23 -11.38
C GLU A 244 -18.23 -22.05 -11.35
N ALA A 245 -17.07 -21.41 -11.17
CA ALA A 245 -15.77 -22.05 -11.12
C ALA A 245 -15.36 -22.42 -9.69
N GLU A 246 -14.49 -23.43 -9.56
CA GLU A 246 -13.84 -23.71 -8.27
C GLU A 246 -13.12 -22.48 -7.73
N GLU A 247 -13.36 -22.16 -6.47
CA GLU A 247 -12.70 -21.12 -5.74
C GLU A 247 -11.50 -21.71 -5.00
N ALA A 248 -10.39 -20.96 -4.94
CA ALA A 248 -9.22 -21.34 -4.15
C ALA A 248 -8.93 -20.26 -3.13
N ALA A 249 -8.73 -20.63 -1.88
CA ALA A 249 -8.24 -19.76 -0.81
C ALA A 249 -6.76 -20.06 -0.54
N ILE A 250 -6.00 -18.98 -0.34
CA ILE A 250 -4.56 -19.03 -0.04
C ILE A 250 -4.35 -18.67 1.40
#